data_12a13fad874310687104f2ac7c18cf7f
#
_entry.id   12a13fad874310687104f2ac7c18cf7f
#
_cell.length_a   1.000
_cell.length_b   1.000
_cell.length_c   1.000
_cell.angle_alpha   90.00
_cell.angle_beta   90.00
_cell.angle_gamma   90.00
#
_symmetry.space_group_name_H-M   'P 1'
#
loop_
_entity.id
_entity.type
_entity.pdbx_description
1 polymer ?
#
loop_
_entity_poly.entity_id
_entity_poly.type
_entity_poly.pdbx_seq_one_letter_code
_entity_poly.pdbx_strand_id
1 'polypeptide(L)'
;MNNSVKIYTSHHKPSAFLNAAIIKPLHVGKANSYNEIGCPGDDTGDNISFKNPFYCELTAHYWVWKNEELADYVGFMHYRRHLNFSEKQTFSEDTWGVVNHPCIDEEYEKIFGLNEETIQRCVEGIDILLPKKWSVTAAGSKNNYDHYERGEYLHIRDYQAAIAIVEKLYPEYSTAIKTFNDASDGYYTNMFVMRKDIFVDYSEWLFSILDN
;
A
#
# COMPACT_ATOMS: atom_id res chain seq x y z
N MET A 1 21.39 -0.22 -17.22
CA MET A 1 21.41 0.72 -16.08
C MET A 1 20.47 0.13 -15.05
N ASN A 2 20.90 -0.01 -13.80
CA ASN A 2 19.99 -0.50 -12.78
C ASN A 2 18.95 0.59 -12.48
N ASN A 3 17.66 0.23 -12.52
CA ASN A 3 16.57 1.13 -12.15
C ASN A 3 16.66 1.48 -10.66
N SER A 4 16.49 2.74 -10.34
CA SER A 4 16.41 3.19 -8.95
C SER A 4 15.07 2.77 -8.32
N VAL A 5 15.11 2.36 -7.04
CA VAL A 5 13.92 1.93 -6.29
C VAL A 5 13.89 2.64 -4.95
N LYS A 6 12.73 3.18 -4.56
CA LYS A 6 12.46 3.65 -3.19
C LYS A 6 11.15 3.04 -2.70
N ILE A 7 11.17 2.38 -1.55
CA ILE A 7 9.98 1.80 -0.91
C ILE A 7 9.80 2.48 0.44
N TYR A 8 8.61 3.02 0.71
CA TYR A 8 8.29 3.69 1.96
C TYR A 8 7.52 2.74 2.89
N THR A 9 7.92 2.68 4.16
CA THR A 9 7.18 1.94 5.19
C THR A 9 6.44 2.92 6.09
N SER A 10 5.11 2.79 6.16
CA SER A 10 4.24 3.68 6.94
C SER A 10 4.25 3.29 8.41
N HIS A 11 4.72 4.19 9.27
CA HIS A 11 4.81 4.02 10.72
C HIS A 11 3.93 5.05 11.44
N HIS A 12 3.16 4.64 12.43
CA HIS A 12 2.37 5.52 13.30
C HIS A 12 2.76 5.40 14.78
N LYS A 13 3.68 4.49 15.09
CA LYS A 13 4.23 4.23 16.44
C LYS A 13 5.63 3.65 16.33
N PRO A 14 6.42 3.67 17.40
CA PRO A 14 7.73 3.03 17.45
C PRO A 14 7.66 1.56 17.05
N SER A 15 8.52 1.14 16.14
CA SER A 15 8.64 -0.21 15.61
C SER A 15 10.03 -0.41 14.99
N ALA A 16 10.40 -1.64 14.68
CA ALA A 16 11.65 -1.92 13.96
C ALA A 16 11.62 -1.28 12.57
N PHE A 17 12.76 -0.75 12.14
CA PHE A 17 13.00 -0.30 10.79
C PHE A 17 13.77 -1.38 10.03
N LEU A 18 13.50 -1.51 8.74
CA LEU A 18 14.26 -2.36 7.84
C LEU A 18 15.60 -1.70 7.47
N ASN A 19 16.66 -2.51 7.33
CA ASN A 19 18.02 -2.01 7.14
C ASN A 19 18.37 -1.60 5.71
N ALA A 20 17.64 -2.13 4.71
CA ALA A 20 17.94 -1.84 3.30
C ALA A 20 17.81 -0.34 2.99
N ALA A 21 18.85 0.28 2.42
CA ALA A 21 18.91 1.72 2.18
C ALA A 21 17.81 2.25 1.25
N ILE A 22 17.25 1.41 0.39
CA ILE A 22 16.14 1.75 -0.50
C ILE A 22 14.78 1.70 0.19
N ILE A 23 14.69 1.16 1.43
CA ILE A 23 13.47 1.13 2.24
C ILE A 23 13.52 2.30 3.22
N LYS A 24 12.56 3.21 3.11
CA LYS A 24 12.51 4.48 3.83
C LYS A 24 11.36 4.48 4.83
N PRO A 25 11.62 4.48 6.15
CA PRO A 25 10.56 4.65 7.12
C PRO A 25 9.99 6.07 7.07
N LEU A 26 8.67 6.19 7.18
CA LEU A 26 7.95 7.46 7.17
C LEU A 26 6.87 7.47 8.27
N HIS A 27 6.88 8.49 9.13
CA HIS A 27 5.88 8.68 10.18
C HIS A 27 4.61 9.30 9.58
N VAL A 28 3.56 8.50 9.46
CA VAL A 28 2.27 8.94 8.93
C VAL A 28 1.41 9.59 10.00
N GLY A 29 0.69 10.64 9.62
CA GLY A 29 -0.12 11.42 10.56
C GLY A 29 0.72 12.17 11.60
N LYS A 30 1.96 12.51 11.28
CA LYS A 30 2.86 13.23 12.19
C LYS A 30 2.25 14.53 12.72
N ALA A 31 1.49 15.25 11.89
CA ALA A 31 0.79 16.47 12.29
C ALA A 31 -0.17 16.29 13.48
N ASN A 32 -0.66 15.07 13.71
CA ASN A 32 -1.55 14.72 14.82
C ASN A 32 -0.82 13.99 15.97
N SER A 33 0.49 13.83 15.89
CA SER A 33 1.26 13.02 16.84
C SER A 33 2.30 13.88 17.58
N TYR A 34 2.33 13.74 18.90
CA TYR A 34 3.39 14.31 19.73
C TYR A 34 4.60 13.35 19.88
N ASN A 35 4.48 12.12 19.38
CA ASN A 35 5.54 11.13 19.53
C ASN A 35 6.61 11.30 18.45
N GLU A 36 7.87 11.20 18.89
CA GLU A 36 9.00 11.05 17.98
C GLU A 36 9.31 9.56 17.83
N ILE A 37 9.28 9.06 16.61
CA ILE A 37 9.53 7.62 16.33
C ILE A 37 10.84 7.35 15.59
N GLY A 38 11.65 8.40 15.38
CA GLY A 38 13.00 8.27 14.84
C GLY A 38 13.08 8.20 13.32
N CYS A 39 12.03 8.61 12.60
CA CYS A 39 12.05 8.74 11.13
C CYS A 39 11.37 10.05 10.69
N PRO A 40 11.56 10.49 9.43
CA PRO A 40 10.88 11.66 8.88
C PRO A 40 9.36 11.56 8.97
N GLY A 41 8.69 12.70 9.14
CA GLY A 41 7.23 12.78 9.15
C GLY A 41 6.66 13.19 7.79
N ASP A 42 5.40 12.87 7.57
CA ASP A 42 4.62 13.26 6.39
C ASP A 42 3.97 14.66 6.53
N ASP A 43 4.44 15.47 7.50
CA ASP A 43 3.89 16.78 7.87
C ASP A 43 4.66 17.98 7.31
N THR A 44 5.59 17.74 6.39
CA THR A 44 6.42 18.79 5.77
C THR A 44 5.97 19.07 4.33
N GLY A 45 6.30 20.25 3.80
CA GLY A 45 5.98 20.63 2.43
C GLY A 45 4.48 20.59 2.12
N ASP A 46 4.13 20.19 0.89
CA ASP A 46 2.72 19.97 0.50
C ASP A 46 2.24 18.64 1.08
N ASN A 47 1.34 18.68 2.06
CA ASN A 47 0.95 17.50 2.81
C ASN A 47 -0.52 17.52 3.26
N ILE A 48 -1.03 16.35 3.57
CA ILE A 48 -2.35 16.10 4.15
C ILE A 48 -2.24 15.30 5.46
N SER A 49 -1.12 15.41 6.17
CA SER A 49 -0.81 14.64 7.38
C SER A 49 -1.91 14.70 8.44
N PHE A 50 -2.54 15.87 8.63
CA PHE A 50 -3.64 16.03 9.58
C PHE A 50 -4.91 15.24 9.20
N LYS A 51 -5.08 14.86 7.93
CA LYS A 51 -6.18 14.01 7.46
C LYS A 51 -5.96 12.51 7.76
N ASN A 52 -4.82 12.11 8.36
CA ASN A 52 -4.48 10.71 8.62
C ASN A 52 -5.56 9.89 9.33
N PRO A 53 -6.38 10.43 10.28
CA PRO A 53 -7.50 9.68 10.87
C PRO A 53 -8.52 9.15 9.85
N PHE A 54 -8.59 9.75 8.66
CA PHE A 54 -9.51 9.36 7.59
C PHE A 54 -8.79 8.69 6.41
N TYR A 55 -7.56 9.10 6.13
CA TYR A 55 -6.78 8.68 4.97
C TYR A 55 -5.76 7.58 5.29
N CYS A 56 -5.54 7.28 6.59
CA CYS A 56 -4.57 6.29 7.04
C CYS A 56 -3.20 6.48 6.36
N GLU A 57 -2.61 5.43 5.82
CA GLU A 57 -1.32 5.45 5.13
C GLU A 57 -1.30 6.24 3.81
N LEU A 58 -2.46 6.60 3.27
CA LEU A 58 -2.53 7.40 2.05
C LEU A 58 -1.94 8.82 2.24
N THR A 59 -1.81 9.30 3.48
CA THR A 59 -1.09 10.54 3.76
C THR A 59 0.39 10.44 3.39
N ALA A 60 1.01 9.25 3.56
CA ALA A 60 2.36 8.97 3.06
C ALA A 60 2.43 8.96 1.54
N HIS A 61 1.44 8.33 0.86
CA HIS A 61 1.40 8.32 -0.61
C HIS A 61 1.33 9.74 -1.17
N TYR A 62 0.47 10.60 -0.58
CA TYR A 62 0.35 12.00 -0.97
C TYR A 62 1.66 12.75 -0.77
N TRP A 63 2.26 12.62 0.43
CA TRP A 63 3.49 13.31 0.77
C TRP A 63 4.64 12.94 -0.16
N VAL A 64 4.83 11.65 -0.46
CA VAL A 64 5.85 11.15 -1.39
C VAL A 64 5.61 11.70 -2.80
N TRP A 65 4.36 11.66 -3.28
CA TRP A 65 4.00 12.19 -4.60
C TRP A 65 4.32 13.68 -4.74
N LYS A 66 4.07 14.47 -3.69
CA LYS A 66 4.23 15.93 -3.74
C LYS A 66 5.63 16.45 -3.42
N ASN A 67 6.40 15.73 -2.61
CA ASN A 67 7.63 16.29 -2.04
C ASN A 67 8.91 15.52 -2.38
N GLU A 68 8.82 14.25 -2.81
CA GLU A 68 10.00 13.44 -3.06
C GLU A 68 10.47 13.51 -4.53
N GLU A 69 11.81 13.48 -4.71
CA GLU A 69 12.38 13.11 -5.99
C GLU A 69 12.15 11.61 -6.21
N LEU A 70 11.19 11.30 -7.09
CA LEU A 70 10.74 9.93 -7.31
C LEU A 70 11.82 9.09 -8.01
N ALA A 71 12.09 7.91 -7.47
CA ALA A 71 12.88 6.87 -8.11
C ALA A 71 12.14 6.27 -9.33
N ASP A 72 12.81 5.47 -10.17
CA ASP A 72 12.20 4.81 -11.33
C ASP A 72 11.05 3.87 -10.90
N TYR A 73 11.18 3.28 -9.70
CA TYR A 73 10.14 2.52 -9.01
C TYR A 73 9.86 3.09 -7.63
N VAL A 74 8.59 3.25 -7.31
CA VAL A 74 8.08 3.74 -6.03
C VAL A 74 7.22 2.67 -5.39
N GLY A 75 7.45 2.37 -4.12
CA GLY A 75 6.68 1.37 -3.40
C GLY A 75 6.23 1.81 -2.01
N PHE A 76 5.22 1.10 -1.50
CA PHE A 76 4.71 1.30 -0.15
C PHE A 76 4.47 -0.03 0.55
N MET A 77 4.83 -0.06 1.81
CA MET A 77 4.60 -1.16 2.75
C MET A 77 4.18 -0.59 4.11
N HIS A 78 3.76 -1.44 5.03
CA HIS A 78 3.44 -1.04 6.39
C HIS A 78 4.59 -1.35 7.35
N TYR A 79 4.57 -0.76 8.55
CA TYR A 79 5.61 -0.96 9.57
C TYR A 79 5.75 -2.42 10.08
N ARG A 80 4.79 -3.29 9.81
CA ARG A 80 4.78 -4.71 10.23
C ARG A 80 4.19 -5.65 9.19
N ARG A 81 3.96 -5.18 7.96
CA ARG A 81 3.53 -5.99 6.83
C ARG A 81 4.36 -5.59 5.65
N HIS A 82 5.08 -6.55 5.10
CA HIS A 82 6.01 -6.30 4.01
C HIS A 82 5.71 -7.23 2.84
N LEU A 83 6.03 -6.78 1.64
CA LEU A 83 6.07 -7.63 0.47
C LEU A 83 7.19 -8.65 0.62
N ASN A 84 6.98 -9.86 0.13
CA ASN A 84 7.99 -10.88 0.10
C ASN A 84 8.66 -10.89 -1.28
N PHE A 85 9.95 -10.56 -1.31
CA PHE A 85 10.76 -10.52 -2.52
C PHE A 85 11.60 -11.78 -2.70
N SER A 86 11.49 -12.77 -1.80
CA SER A 86 12.25 -14.01 -1.89
C SER A 86 11.74 -14.89 -3.03
N GLU A 87 12.63 -15.40 -3.86
CA GLU A 87 12.31 -16.35 -4.94
C GLU A 87 12.06 -17.79 -4.43
N LYS A 88 12.53 -18.07 -3.23
CA LYS A 88 12.42 -19.40 -2.60
C LYS A 88 11.28 -19.41 -1.60
N GLN A 89 10.09 -19.76 -2.06
CA GLN A 89 8.93 -19.77 -1.18
C GLN A 89 8.48 -21.19 -0.86
N THR A 90 8.61 -21.54 0.41
CA THR A 90 7.89 -22.64 1.05
C THR A 90 7.41 -22.19 2.42
N PHE A 91 6.65 -21.07 2.43
CA PHE A 91 6.08 -20.59 3.68
C PHE A 91 4.63 -21.06 3.82
N SER A 92 4.26 -21.42 5.05
CA SER A 92 2.87 -21.66 5.41
C SER A 92 2.18 -20.32 5.57
N GLU A 93 1.12 -20.09 4.81
CA GLU A 93 0.25 -18.91 4.91
C GLU A 93 -0.90 -19.22 5.89
N ASP A 94 -1.33 -18.19 6.61
CA ASP A 94 -2.58 -18.25 7.38
C ASP A 94 -3.82 -18.08 6.46
N THR A 95 -5.01 -18.07 7.08
CA THR A 95 -6.29 -17.91 6.36
C THR A 95 -6.37 -16.60 5.55
N TRP A 96 -5.56 -15.60 5.92
CA TRP A 96 -5.51 -14.29 5.26
C TRP A 96 -4.43 -14.22 4.18
N GLY A 97 -3.76 -15.34 3.88
CA GLY A 97 -2.66 -15.38 2.93
C GLY A 97 -1.39 -14.69 3.44
N VAL A 98 -1.24 -14.57 4.76
CA VAL A 98 -0.10 -13.93 5.40
C VAL A 98 0.86 -14.96 5.95
N VAL A 99 2.16 -14.75 5.71
CA VAL A 99 3.23 -15.50 6.36
C VAL A 99 3.59 -14.78 7.65
N ASN A 100 3.29 -15.40 8.80
CA ASN A 100 3.59 -14.84 10.10
C ASN A 100 5.03 -15.14 10.52
N HIS A 101 5.75 -14.11 10.98
CA HIS A 101 7.09 -14.22 11.53
C HIS A 101 7.16 -13.51 12.91
N PRO A 102 7.87 -14.06 13.89
CA PRO A 102 7.81 -13.57 15.27
C PRO A 102 8.46 -12.19 15.48
N CYS A 103 9.45 -11.82 14.69
CA CYS A 103 10.17 -10.56 14.81
C CYS A 103 10.64 -10.02 13.45
N ILE A 104 10.96 -8.74 13.42
CA ILE A 104 11.62 -8.08 12.28
C ILE A 104 13.08 -7.89 12.70
N ASP A 105 13.98 -8.70 12.14
CA ASP A 105 15.41 -8.73 12.38
C ASP A 105 16.18 -9.05 11.10
N GLU A 106 17.48 -9.19 11.17
CA GLU A 106 18.33 -9.51 10.01
C GLU A 106 17.98 -10.86 9.36
N GLU A 107 17.55 -11.85 10.14
CA GLU A 107 17.11 -13.14 9.62
C GLU A 107 15.80 -12.99 8.83
N TYR A 108 14.86 -12.23 9.37
CA TYR A 108 13.62 -11.86 8.68
C TYR A 108 13.91 -11.20 7.34
N GLU A 109 14.75 -10.17 7.30
CA GLU A 109 15.09 -9.45 6.07
C GLU A 109 15.73 -10.38 5.03
N LYS A 110 16.60 -11.28 5.47
CA LYS A 110 17.24 -12.27 4.61
C LYS A 110 16.24 -13.28 4.04
N ILE A 111 15.35 -13.81 4.89
CA ILE A 111 14.35 -14.81 4.52
C ILE A 111 13.40 -14.24 3.46
N PHE A 112 12.95 -13.00 3.64
CA PHE A 112 11.96 -12.37 2.77
C PHE A 112 12.57 -11.52 1.64
N GLY A 113 13.89 -11.56 1.46
CA GLY A 113 14.59 -10.87 0.37
C GLY A 113 14.51 -9.35 0.46
N LEU A 114 14.44 -8.79 1.68
CA LEU A 114 14.30 -7.36 1.94
C LEU A 114 15.67 -6.66 1.86
N ASN A 115 16.34 -6.80 0.73
CA ASN A 115 17.63 -6.17 0.43
C ASN A 115 17.59 -5.57 -0.98
N GLU A 116 18.47 -4.60 -1.22
CA GLU A 116 18.48 -3.81 -2.43
C GLU A 116 18.60 -4.65 -3.71
N GLU A 117 19.56 -5.58 -3.76
CA GLU A 117 19.82 -6.42 -4.94
C GLU A 117 18.59 -7.25 -5.33
N THR A 118 17.98 -7.92 -4.33
CA THR A 118 16.82 -8.79 -4.57
C THR A 118 15.61 -7.97 -5.00
N ILE A 119 15.35 -6.83 -4.34
CA ILE A 119 14.23 -5.96 -4.67
C ILE A 119 14.38 -5.40 -6.08
N GLN A 120 15.56 -4.86 -6.45
CA GLN A 120 15.81 -4.33 -7.78
C GLN A 120 15.58 -5.37 -8.87
N ARG A 121 16.05 -6.62 -8.65
CA ARG A 121 15.83 -7.71 -9.59
C ARG A 121 14.34 -8.08 -9.71
N CYS A 122 13.60 -8.08 -8.62
CA CYS A 122 12.17 -8.42 -8.64
C CYS A 122 11.31 -7.40 -9.37
N VAL A 123 11.71 -6.12 -9.42
CA VAL A 123 10.94 -5.07 -10.10
C VAL A 123 11.40 -4.81 -11.53
N GLU A 124 12.53 -5.39 -11.94
CA GLU A 124 13.08 -5.17 -13.28
C GLU A 124 12.12 -5.68 -14.37
N GLY A 125 11.74 -4.78 -15.28
CA GLY A 125 10.89 -5.10 -16.43
C GLY A 125 9.43 -5.34 -16.13
N ILE A 126 8.97 -5.05 -14.91
CA ILE A 126 7.54 -5.12 -14.56
C ILE A 126 6.95 -3.71 -14.38
N ASP A 127 5.67 -3.57 -14.60
CA ASP A 127 4.96 -2.30 -14.41
C ASP A 127 4.55 -2.11 -12.94
N ILE A 128 3.98 -3.14 -12.33
CA ILE A 128 3.46 -3.10 -10.96
C ILE A 128 3.70 -4.46 -10.29
N LEU A 129 4.26 -4.45 -9.08
CA LEU A 129 4.32 -5.58 -8.17
C LEU A 129 3.29 -5.36 -7.06
N LEU A 130 2.43 -6.36 -6.87
CA LEU A 130 1.36 -6.34 -5.87
C LEU A 130 1.48 -7.55 -4.94
N PRO A 131 0.87 -7.51 -3.75
CA PRO A 131 0.68 -8.71 -2.95
C PRO A 131 -0.11 -9.78 -3.72
N LYS A 132 -0.08 -11.01 -3.25
CA LYS A 132 -0.98 -12.06 -3.75
C LYS A 132 -2.43 -11.64 -3.54
N LYS A 133 -3.28 -11.88 -4.52
CA LYS A 133 -4.73 -11.71 -4.36
C LYS A 133 -5.25 -12.60 -3.22
N TRP A 134 -6.15 -12.06 -2.46
CA TRP A 134 -6.85 -12.80 -1.41
C TRP A 134 -8.32 -12.98 -1.77
N SER A 135 -8.88 -14.16 -1.44
CA SER A 135 -10.28 -14.45 -1.72
C SER A 135 -11.16 -14.11 -0.54
N VAL A 136 -12.18 -13.28 -0.78
CA VAL A 136 -13.18 -12.90 0.23
C VAL A 136 -14.05 -14.08 0.67
N THR A 137 -14.04 -15.18 -0.08
CA THR A 137 -14.75 -16.42 0.30
C THR A 137 -14.16 -17.06 1.56
N ALA A 138 -12.86 -16.82 1.83
CA ALA A 138 -12.22 -17.24 3.09
C ALA A 138 -12.85 -16.56 4.32
N ALA A 139 -13.43 -15.35 4.16
CA ALA A 139 -14.22 -14.66 5.20
C ALA A 139 -15.73 -14.94 5.09
N GLY A 140 -16.15 -15.86 4.25
CA GLY A 140 -17.56 -16.23 4.05
C GLY A 140 -18.37 -15.23 3.22
N SER A 141 -17.71 -14.31 2.50
CA SER A 141 -18.37 -13.37 1.59
C SER A 141 -18.50 -13.97 0.18
N LYS A 142 -19.50 -13.51 -0.57
CA LYS A 142 -19.78 -14.03 -1.93
C LYS A 142 -18.87 -13.38 -2.97
N ASN A 143 -18.68 -12.07 -2.85
CA ASN A 143 -17.89 -11.23 -3.76
C ASN A 143 -17.39 -9.99 -3.00
N ASN A 144 -16.65 -9.12 -3.68
CA ASN A 144 -16.05 -7.94 -3.07
C ASN A 144 -17.08 -6.93 -2.56
N TYR A 145 -18.20 -6.78 -3.27
CA TYR A 145 -19.28 -5.90 -2.82
C TYR A 145 -19.91 -6.42 -1.51
N ASP A 146 -20.31 -7.71 -1.47
CA ASP A 146 -20.84 -8.37 -0.25
C ASP A 146 -19.82 -8.32 0.90
N HIS A 147 -18.53 -8.42 0.59
CA HIS A 147 -17.47 -8.34 1.60
C HIS A 147 -17.42 -6.97 2.27
N TYR A 148 -17.52 -5.88 1.50
CA TYR A 148 -17.59 -4.54 2.06
C TYR A 148 -18.88 -4.32 2.85
N GLU A 149 -20.03 -4.73 2.31
CA GLU A 149 -21.34 -4.58 2.95
C GLU A 149 -21.43 -5.29 4.31
N ARG A 150 -20.74 -6.42 4.47
CA ARG A 150 -20.69 -7.21 5.71
C ARG A 150 -19.64 -6.75 6.71
N GLY A 151 -18.79 -5.80 6.35
CA GLY A 151 -17.74 -5.28 7.25
C GLY A 151 -18.35 -4.59 8.46
N GLU A 152 -17.99 -5.03 9.67
CA GLU A 152 -18.61 -4.61 10.96
C GLU A 152 -18.56 -3.09 11.17
N TYR A 153 -17.51 -2.43 10.70
CA TYR A 153 -17.30 -0.98 10.86
C TYR A 153 -17.36 -0.21 9.54
N LEU A 154 -17.88 -0.85 8.48
CA LEU A 154 -18.01 -0.26 7.17
C LEU A 154 -19.48 0.08 6.87
N HIS A 155 -19.67 1.15 6.12
CA HIS A 155 -21.01 1.57 5.69
C HIS A 155 -21.10 1.48 4.17
N ILE A 156 -22.00 0.64 3.67
CA ILE A 156 -22.16 0.43 2.22
C ILE A 156 -22.47 1.72 1.47
N ARG A 157 -23.10 2.70 2.13
CA ARG A 157 -23.36 4.02 1.54
C ARG A 157 -22.09 4.78 1.18
N ASP A 158 -21.03 4.64 1.98
CA ASP A 158 -19.76 5.30 1.73
C ASP A 158 -19.09 4.69 0.49
N TYR A 159 -19.16 3.36 0.36
CA TYR A 159 -18.66 2.67 -0.83
C TYR A 159 -19.46 3.05 -2.09
N GLN A 160 -20.79 3.11 -1.98
CA GLN A 160 -21.66 3.55 -3.07
C GLN A 160 -21.39 5.00 -3.47
N ALA A 161 -21.12 5.89 -2.50
CA ALA A 161 -20.74 7.27 -2.77
C ALA A 161 -19.40 7.34 -3.52
N ALA A 162 -18.40 6.56 -3.10
CA ALA A 162 -17.10 6.47 -3.79
C ALA A 162 -17.28 5.97 -5.23
N ILE A 163 -18.08 4.92 -5.46
CA ILE A 163 -18.42 4.44 -6.80
C ILE A 163 -19.04 5.54 -7.64
N ALA A 164 -20.02 6.27 -7.11
CA ALA A 164 -20.71 7.34 -7.83
C ALA A 164 -19.76 8.49 -8.21
N ILE A 165 -18.78 8.81 -7.35
CA ILE A 165 -17.73 9.79 -7.65
C ILE A 165 -16.84 9.29 -8.80
N VAL A 166 -16.40 8.04 -8.75
CA VAL A 166 -15.58 7.45 -9.82
C VAL A 166 -16.34 7.44 -11.14
N GLU A 167 -17.58 7.00 -11.17
CA GLU A 167 -18.40 6.96 -12.38
C GLU A 167 -18.66 8.36 -12.96
N LYS A 168 -18.76 9.38 -12.10
CA LYS A 168 -18.93 10.77 -12.51
C LYS A 168 -17.64 11.35 -13.13
N LEU A 169 -16.49 11.10 -12.50
CA LEU A 169 -15.20 11.67 -12.90
C LEU A 169 -14.52 10.85 -14.02
N TYR A 170 -14.72 9.54 -13.99
CA TYR A 170 -14.03 8.55 -14.83
C TYR A 170 -15.00 7.46 -15.30
N PRO A 171 -15.99 7.79 -16.16
CA PRO A 171 -17.04 6.85 -16.57
C PRO A 171 -16.49 5.60 -17.27
N GLU A 172 -15.28 5.65 -17.83
CA GLU A 172 -14.58 4.50 -18.42
C GLU A 172 -14.27 3.39 -17.42
N TYR A 173 -14.25 3.66 -16.11
CA TYR A 173 -14.04 2.66 -15.08
C TYR A 173 -15.32 1.91 -14.65
N SER A 174 -16.51 2.28 -15.12
CA SER A 174 -17.78 1.64 -14.73
C SER A 174 -17.77 0.12 -14.93
N THR A 175 -17.20 -0.36 -16.03
CA THR A 175 -17.07 -1.81 -16.30
C THR A 175 -16.07 -2.46 -15.34
N ALA A 176 -14.96 -1.80 -15.03
CA ALA A 176 -13.94 -2.31 -14.10
C ALA A 176 -14.51 -2.39 -12.67
N ILE A 177 -15.27 -1.38 -12.23
CA ILE A 177 -15.95 -1.37 -10.93
C ILE A 177 -16.91 -2.55 -10.81
N LYS A 178 -17.74 -2.77 -11.83
CA LYS A 178 -18.66 -3.91 -11.85
C LYS A 178 -17.91 -5.23 -11.79
N THR A 179 -16.88 -5.39 -12.60
CA THR A 179 -16.04 -6.61 -12.61
C THR A 179 -15.42 -6.87 -11.25
N PHE A 180 -14.86 -5.82 -10.61
CA PHE A 180 -14.29 -5.93 -9.26
C PHE A 180 -15.35 -6.31 -8.22
N ASN A 181 -16.52 -5.66 -8.24
CA ASN A 181 -17.61 -5.92 -7.30
C ASN A 181 -18.10 -7.36 -7.37
N ASP A 182 -18.21 -7.91 -8.59
CA ASP A 182 -18.69 -9.27 -8.83
C ASP A 182 -17.62 -10.35 -8.58
N ALA A 183 -16.33 -9.96 -8.57
CA ALA A 183 -15.23 -10.88 -8.30
C ALA A 183 -15.17 -11.30 -6.83
N SER A 184 -14.67 -12.51 -6.58
CA SER A 184 -14.46 -13.05 -5.23
C SER A 184 -13.03 -12.90 -4.71
N ASP A 185 -12.16 -12.22 -5.44
CA ASP A 185 -10.78 -11.95 -5.05
C ASP A 185 -10.39 -10.49 -5.29
N GLY A 186 -9.35 -10.03 -4.59
CA GLY A 186 -8.85 -8.67 -4.71
C GLY A 186 -7.56 -8.44 -3.94
N TYR A 187 -7.06 -7.21 -4.03
CA TYR A 187 -5.90 -6.73 -3.27
C TYR A 187 -6.40 -5.85 -2.12
N TYR A 188 -6.18 -6.29 -0.87
CA TYR A 188 -6.76 -5.66 0.33
C TYR A 188 -5.75 -4.93 1.20
N THR A 189 -4.59 -4.66 0.66
CA THR A 189 -3.55 -3.88 1.33
C THR A 189 -3.09 -2.76 0.40
N ASN A 190 -2.77 -1.60 0.95
CA ASN A 190 -2.17 -0.50 0.18
C ASN A 190 -0.66 -0.71 0.04
N MET A 191 -0.24 -1.93 -0.36
CA MET A 191 1.15 -2.29 -0.60
C MET A 191 1.37 -2.57 -2.07
N PHE A 192 2.40 -1.97 -2.62
CA PHE A 192 2.79 -2.15 -4.01
C PHE A 192 4.22 -1.66 -4.25
N VAL A 193 4.80 -2.04 -5.39
CA VAL A 193 5.91 -1.33 -6.02
C VAL A 193 5.52 -1.13 -7.47
N MET A 194 5.55 0.09 -7.97
CA MET A 194 5.18 0.40 -9.35
C MET A 194 6.15 1.39 -9.98
N ARG A 195 6.16 1.42 -11.31
CA ARG A 195 6.91 2.42 -12.05
C ARG A 195 6.47 3.82 -11.67
N LYS A 196 7.41 4.75 -11.73
CA LYS A 196 7.22 6.16 -11.39
C LYS A 196 6.04 6.80 -12.13
N ASP A 197 5.95 6.60 -13.44
CA ASP A 197 4.87 7.15 -14.26
C ASP A 197 3.49 6.64 -13.83
N ILE A 198 3.38 5.34 -13.57
CA ILE A 198 2.14 4.72 -13.06
C ILE A 198 1.81 5.23 -11.66
N PHE A 199 2.80 5.44 -10.79
CA PHE A 199 2.57 6.00 -9.46
C PHE A 199 2.03 7.43 -9.52
N VAL A 200 2.54 8.26 -10.44
CA VAL A 200 2.04 9.63 -10.63
C VAL A 200 0.59 9.60 -11.11
N ASP A 201 0.30 8.85 -12.18
CA ASP A 201 -1.06 8.72 -12.73
C ASP A 201 -2.04 8.17 -11.68
N TYR A 202 -1.62 7.13 -10.94
CA TYR A 202 -2.41 6.56 -9.85
C TYR A 202 -2.69 7.58 -8.73
N SER A 203 -1.70 8.37 -8.36
CA SER A 203 -1.84 9.38 -7.30
C SER A 203 -2.80 10.51 -7.73
N GLU A 204 -2.68 10.99 -8.96
CA GLU A 204 -3.59 11.98 -9.53
C GLU A 204 -5.03 11.46 -9.54
N TRP A 205 -5.23 10.23 -10.03
CA TRP A 205 -6.53 9.59 -10.05
C TRP A 205 -7.10 9.41 -8.64
N LEU A 206 -6.33 8.81 -7.72
CA LEU A 206 -6.78 8.50 -6.36
C LEU A 206 -7.19 9.76 -5.59
N PHE A 207 -6.33 10.76 -5.56
CA PHE A 207 -6.59 11.97 -4.77
C PHE A 207 -7.65 12.87 -5.42
N SER A 208 -7.84 12.83 -6.74
CA SER A 208 -8.99 13.48 -7.37
C SER A 208 -10.34 12.92 -6.92
N ILE A 209 -10.40 11.62 -6.59
CA ILE A 209 -11.59 10.96 -6.06
C ILE A 209 -11.79 11.30 -4.58
N LEU A 210 -10.72 11.20 -3.80
CA LEU A 210 -10.78 11.39 -2.34
C LEU A 210 -11.04 12.84 -1.91
N ASP A 211 -10.78 13.81 -2.77
CA ASP A 211 -11.06 15.24 -2.51
C ASP A 211 -12.49 15.65 -2.88
N ASN A 212 -13.35 14.75 -3.39
CA ASN A 212 -14.76 14.97 -3.71
C ASN A 212 -15.70 14.34 -2.70
#